data_777a717f04a03be4c1a7025b36df6d8f
#
_entry.id   777a717f04a03be4c1a7025b36df6d8f
#
_cell.length_a   1.000
_cell.length_b   1.000
_cell.length_c   1.000
_cell.angle_alpha   90.00
_cell.angle_beta   90.00
_cell.angle_gamma   90.00
#
_symmetry.space_group_name_H-M   'P 1'
#
loop_
_entity.id
_entity.type
_entity.pdbx_description
1 polymer ?
#
loop_
_entity_poly.entity_id
_entity_poly.type
_entity_poly.pdbx_seq_one_letter_code
_entity_poly.pdbx_strand_id
1 'polypeptide(L)'
;ANMNADTPAGMMMKFASESTKSYVDECMLSEEVKEAVKNNYLHIHDKDYYPTKSLTCIQHPLDKILEDGFFAGHGESRPAKRIETASILGCISMETVQNEMHGGQAIPAFDFYMAPFVRRSFQEELDKIGEINGEDYSRLYNTRIDDYIRRDLVGIQGDDRVIQHAINMTVSRVHQSMEAFIHNMNTIHSRGGNQVVFSSI
;
A
#
# COMPACT_ATOMS: atom_id res chain seq x y z
N ALA A 1 -4.78 16.03 -14.96
CA ALA A 1 -5.04 15.33 -13.71
C ALA A 1 -6.25 14.41 -13.87
N ASN A 2 -6.10 13.15 -13.45
CA ASN A 2 -7.18 12.17 -13.47
C ASN A 2 -8.10 12.37 -12.25
N MET A 3 -8.78 13.50 -12.21
CA MET A 3 -9.71 13.82 -11.15
C MET A 3 -11.15 13.63 -11.62
N ASN A 4 -11.99 13.05 -10.76
CA ASN A 4 -13.42 13.01 -11.01
C ASN A 4 -14.00 14.40 -10.78
N ALA A 5 -14.31 15.12 -11.86
CA ALA A 5 -14.86 16.46 -11.82
C ALA A 5 -16.40 16.48 -11.60
N ASP A 6 -17.04 15.33 -11.44
CA ASP A 6 -18.49 15.23 -11.24
C ASP A 6 -18.91 15.55 -9.80
N THR A 7 -17.93 15.63 -8.88
CA THR A 7 -18.19 16.05 -7.49
C THR A 7 -17.82 17.52 -7.27
N PRO A 8 -18.44 18.22 -6.29
CA PRO A 8 -18.09 19.60 -5.97
C PRO A 8 -16.58 19.78 -5.66
N ALA A 9 -16.00 18.88 -4.87
CA ALA A 9 -14.57 18.92 -4.55
C ALA A 9 -13.69 18.68 -5.80
N GLY A 10 -14.08 17.73 -6.65
CA GLY A 10 -13.40 17.47 -7.92
C GLY A 10 -13.45 18.63 -8.89
N MET A 11 -14.59 19.30 -8.97
CA MET A 11 -14.73 20.51 -9.77
C MET A 11 -13.83 21.64 -9.27
N MET A 12 -13.78 21.88 -7.96
CA MET A 12 -12.87 22.86 -7.35
C MET A 12 -11.40 22.53 -7.62
N MET A 13 -11.00 21.28 -7.48
CA MET A 13 -9.63 20.83 -7.78
C MET A 13 -9.31 20.96 -9.27
N LYS A 14 -10.25 20.65 -10.15
CA LYS A 14 -10.06 20.84 -11.60
C LYS A 14 -9.87 22.30 -11.95
N PHE A 15 -10.68 23.17 -11.37
CA PHE A 15 -10.51 24.63 -11.56
C PHE A 15 -9.15 25.11 -11.05
N ALA A 16 -8.74 24.67 -9.84
CA ALA A 16 -7.42 24.99 -9.29
C ALA A 16 -6.28 24.49 -10.21
N SER A 17 -6.37 23.25 -10.71
CA SER A 17 -5.39 22.69 -11.64
C SER A 17 -5.26 23.54 -12.92
N GLU A 18 -6.36 23.87 -13.57
CA GLU A 18 -6.33 24.67 -14.80
C GLU A 18 -5.83 26.10 -14.54
N SER A 19 -6.23 26.72 -13.44
CA SER A 19 -5.74 28.04 -13.04
C SER A 19 -4.23 28.03 -12.76
N THR A 20 -3.73 26.98 -12.11
CA THR A 20 -2.30 26.83 -11.84
C THR A 20 -1.50 26.66 -13.15
N LYS A 21 -2.01 25.86 -14.10
CA LYS A 21 -1.36 25.74 -15.42
C LYS A 21 -1.24 27.08 -16.13
N SER A 22 -2.33 27.88 -16.13
CA SER A 22 -2.30 29.23 -16.70
C SER A 22 -1.30 30.13 -15.97
N TYR A 23 -1.26 30.07 -14.64
CA TYR A 23 -0.27 30.82 -13.86
C TYR A 23 1.18 30.44 -14.22
N VAL A 24 1.46 29.14 -14.38
CA VAL A 24 2.78 28.68 -14.81
C VAL A 24 3.13 29.25 -16.17
N ASP A 25 2.22 29.15 -17.13
CA ASP A 25 2.44 29.64 -18.48
C ASP A 25 2.68 31.17 -18.53
N GLU A 26 1.94 31.95 -17.76
CA GLU A 26 2.00 33.42 -17.82
C GLU A 26 3.08 33.98 -16.94
N CYS A 27 3.33 33.41 -15.76
CA CYS A 27 4.15 34.02 -14.72
C CYS A 27 5.48 33.32 -14.44
N MET A 28 5.62 32.03 -14.79
CA MET A 28 6.79 31.25 -14.38
C MET A 28 7.72 30.84 -15.54
N LEU A 29 7.20 30.69 -16.74
CA LEU A 29 7.98 30.29 -17.91
C LEU A 29 8.57 31.53 -18.61
N SER A 30 9.79 31.38 -19.13
CA SER A 30 10.35 32.40 -20.05
C SER A 30 9.59 32.41 -21.38
N GLU A 31 9.62 33.51 -22.10
CA GLU A 31 8.96 33.65 -23.41
C GLU A 31 9.40 32.56 -24.40
N GLU A 32 10.69 32.23 -24.40
CA GLU A 32 11.24 31.16 -25.23
C GLU A 32 10.62 29.80 -24.93
N VAL A 33 10.45 29.44 -23.62
CA VAL A 33 9.84 28.19 -23.19
C VAL A 33 8.35 28.19 -23.49
N LYS A 34 7.64 29.31 -23.28
CA LYS A 34 6.24 29.46 -23.65
C LYS A 34 6.02 29.20 -25.13
N GLU A 35 6.85 29.79 -25.99
CA GLU A 35 6.75 29.58 -27.43
C GLU A 35 7.03 28.10 -27.81
N ALA A 36 8.03 27.48 -27.20
CA ALA A 36 8.34 26.09 -27.42
C ALA A 36 7.18 25.14 -26.98
N VAL A 37 6.54 25.42 -25.86
CA VAL A 37 5.35 24.68 -25.38
C VAL A 37 4.16 24.89 -26.32
N LYS A 38 3.89 26.13 -26.74
CA LYS A 38 2.81 26.51 -27.66
C LYS A 38 2.95 25.83 -29.03
N ASN A 39 4.17 25.70 -29.50
CA ASN A 39 4.48 25.07 -30.78
C ASN A 39 4.69 23.54 -30.69
N ASN A 40 4.41 22.93 -29.54
CA ASN A 40 4.59 21.50 -29.26
C ASN A 40 6.03 20.98 -29.44
N TYR A 41 7.05 21.84 -29.30
CA TYR A 41 8.43 21.39 -29.22
C TYR A 41 8.82 20.91 -27.84
N LEU A 42 8.09 21.36 -26.81
CA LEU A 42 8.29 21.00 -25.40
C LEU A 42 6.94 20.69 -24.76
N HIS A 43 6.89 19.64 -23.95
CA HIS A 43 5.77 19.33 -23.07
C HIS A 43 6.21 19.34 -21.60
N ILE A 44 5.47 20.08 -20.77
CA ILE A 44 5.66 20.06 -19.31
C ILE A 44 4.59 19.16 -18.72
N HIS A 45 5.03 17.97 -18.29
CA HIS A 45 4.14 16.99 -17.64
C HIS A 45 3.70 17.49 -16.26
N ASP A 46 2.45 17.22 -15.89
CA ASP A 46 1.87 17.63 -14.59
C ASP A 46 2.14 19.09 -14.23
N LYS A 47 1.96 20.00 -15.22
CA LYS A 47 2.26 21.42 -15.11
C LYS A 47 1.55 22.12 -13.95
N ASP A 48 0.40 21.62 -13.51
CA ASP A 48 -0.33 22.09 -12.34
C ASP A 48 0.41 21.84 -11.01
N TYR A 49 1.32 20.87 -10.97
CA TYR A 49 2.18 20.61 -9.81
C TYR A 49 3.52 21.36 -9.87
N TYR A 50 3.86 21.94 -11.02
CA TYR A 50 5.15 22.62 -11.23
C TYR A 50 5.49 23.66 -10.15
N PRO A 51 4.56 24.54 -9.69
CA PRO A 51 4.87 25.51 -8.63
C PRO A 51 5.09 24.89 -7.27
N THR A 52 4.53 23.71 -7.02
CA THR A 52 4.60 23.05 -5.70
C THR A 52 5.92 22.34 -5.46
N LYS A 53 6.67 22.02 -6.52
CA LYS A 53 7.90 21.22 -6.47
C LYS A 53 7.72 19.89 -5.76
N SER A 54 6.51 19.32 -5.80
CA SER A 54 6.22 18.01 -5.22
C SER A 54 6.97 16.89 -5.96
N LEU A 55 7.17 15.78 -5.26
CA LEU A 55 7.79 14.59 -5.85
C LEU A 55 6.85 13.96 -6.89
N THR A 56 7.43 13.33 -7.89
CA THR A 56 6.72 12.53 -8.87
C THR A 56 7.20 11.09 -8.83
N CYS A 57 6.26 10.13 -8.89
CA CYS A 57 6.54 8.69 -8.97
C CYS A 57 7.52 8.20 -7.89
N ILE A 58 7.00 7.71 -6.79
CA ILE A 58 7.80 7.27 -5.64
C ILE A 58 7.72 5.75 -5.41
N GLN A 59 8.73 5.25 -4.70
CA GLN A 59 8.72 3.91 -4.11
C GLN A 59 8.68 4.02 -2.59
N HIS A 60 7.80 3.21 -1.97
CA HIS A 60 7.68 3.17 -0.52
C HIS A 60 8.70 2.21 0.09
N PRO A 61 9.47 2.63 1.09
CA PRO A 61 10.33 1.75 1.89
C PRO A 61 9.45 1.02 2.92
N LEU A 62 8.71 0.00 2.44
CA LEU A 62 7.68 -0.65 3.25
C LEU A 62 8.25 -1.33 4.49
N ASP A 63 9.47 -1.85 4.44
CA ASP A 63 10.19 -2.38 5.59
C ASP A 63 10.23 -1.40 6.76
N LYS A 64 10.72 -0.18 6.51
CA LYS A 64 10.79 0.88 7.52
C LYS A 64 9.41 1.33 8.01
N ILE A 65 8.45 1.46 7.09
CA ILE A 65 7.07 1.83 7.43
C ILE A 65 6.46 0.82 8.40
N LEU A 66 6.71 -0.47 8.20
CA LEU A 66 6.15 -1.54 9.01
C LEU A 66 6.90 -1.76 10.33
N GLU A 67 8.22 -1.50 10.35
CA GLU A 67 9.06 -1.66 11.55
C GLU A 67 8.99 -0.48 12.50
N ASP A 68 9.01 0.75 11.97
CA ASP A 68 9.07 1.98 12.76
C ASP A 68 7.69 2.62 12.98
N GLY A 69 6.73 2.31 12.10
CA GLY A 69 5.52 3.12 11.97
C GLY A 69 5.79 4.42 11.22
N PHE A 70 4.82 5.29 11.14
CA PHE A 70 4.97 6.59 10.49
C PHE A 70 3.96 7.62 10.98
N PHE A 71 4.29 8.89 10.76
CA PHE A 71 3.41 10.02 11.04
C PHE A 71 2.65 10.41 9.77
N ALA A 72 1.32 10.40 9.84
CA ALA A 72 0.43 10.67 8.71
C ALA A 72 -0.13 12.10 8.68
N GLY A 73 0.54 13.06 9.32
CA GLY A 73 0.10 14.45 9.41
C GLY A 73 -0.87 14.74 10.56
N HIS A 74 -1.79 13.82 10.87
CA HIS A 74 -2.80 13.98 11.92
C HIS A 74 -2.76 12.88 13.00
N GLY A 75 -1.86 11.92 12.86
CA GLY A 75 -1.73 10.82 13.81
C GLY A 75 -0.49 9.98 13.52
N GLU A 76 -0.06 9.24 14.54
CA GLU A 76 1.09 8.36 14.48
C GLU A 76 0.63 6.91 14.35
N SER A 77 1.13 6.20 13.36
CA SER A 77 0.91 4.78 13.16
C SER A 77 1.99 3.99 13.88
N ARG A 78 1.58 3.02 14.70
CA ARG A 78 2.51 2.13 15.39
C ARG A 78 3.06 1.06 14.45
N PRO A 79 4.22 0.47 14.76
CA PRO A 79 4.76 -0.69 14.05
C PRO A 79 3.73 -1.82 13.89
N ALA A 80 3.77 -2.47 12.74
CA ALA A 80 2.92 -3.62 12.46
C ALA A 80 3.36 -4.84 13.29
N LYS A 81 2.39 -5.64 13.75
CA LYS A 81 2.65 -6.91 14.42
C LYS A 81 2.08 -8.11 13.68
N ARG A 82 1.01 -7.91 12.94
CA ARG A 82 0.21 -8.94 12.26
C ARG A 82 0.07 -8.61 10.79
N ILE A 83 -0.22 -9.62 9.99
CA ILE A 83 -0.39 -9.46 8.53
C ILE A 83 -1.52 -8.46 8.21
N GLU A 84 -2.61 -8.48 8.98
CA GLU A 84 -3.74 -7.56 8.79
C GLU A 84 -3.31 -6.10 8.99
N THR A 85 -2.55 -5.83 10.06
CA THR A 85 -2.06 -4.48 10.33
C THR A 85 -1.01 -4.05 9.31
N ALA A 86 -0.10 -4.95 8.92
CA ALA A 86 0.92 -4.65 7.92
C ALA A 86 0.29 -4.27 6.57
N SER A 87 -0.72 -5.02 6.14
CA SER A 87 -1.49 -4.78 4.92
C SER A 87 -2.16 -3.40 4.95
N ILE A 88 -2.87 -3.07 6.04
CA ILE A 88 -3.55 -1.77 6.19
C ILE A 88 -2.55 -0.61 6.25
N LEU A 89 -1.41 -0.76 6.94
CA LEU A 89 -0.40 0.31 6.99
C LEU A 89 0.21 0.57 5.61
N GLY A 90 0.37 -0.45 4.78
CA GLY A 90 0.75 -0.28 3.38
C GLY A 90 -0.25 0.58 2.61
N CYS A 91 -1.56 0.31 2.74
CA CYS A 91 -2.61 1.15 2.14
C CYS A 91 -2.54 2.59 2.64
N ILE A 92 -2.54 2.78 3.97
CA ILE A 92 -2.56 4.12 4.59
C ILE A 92 -1.35 4.94 4.14
N SER A 93 -0.17 4.32 4.04
CA SER A 93 1.02 5.03 3.58
C SER A 93 0.87 5.54 2.15
N MET A 94 0.35 4.71 1.25
CA MET A 94 0.10 5.10 -0.15
C MET A 94 -0.97 6.18 -0.27
N GLU A 95 -2.08 6.04 0.45
CA GLU A 95 -3.20 7.00 0.42
C GLU A 95 -2.81 8.35 1.01
N THR A 96 -2.03 8.36 2.10
CA THR A 96 -1.55 9.58 2.73
C THR A 96 -0.60 10.33 1.81
N VAL A 97 0.40 9.64 1.28
CA VAL A 97 1.43 10.23 0.42
C VAL A 97 0.85 10.72 -0.91
N GLN A 98 -0.25 10.14 -1.38
CA GLN A 98 -0.96 10.60 -2.58
C GLN A 98 -1.38 12.09 -2.50
N ASN A 99 -1.55 12.63 -1.31
CA ASN A 99 -1.89 14.05 -1.13
C ASN A 99 -0.68 14.98 -1.26
N GLU A 100 0.53 14.46 -1.16
CA GLU A 100 1.77 15.23 -1.10
C GLU A 100 2.66 15.09 -2.36
N MET A 101 2.28 14.19 -3.28
CA MET A 101 3.03 13.89 -4.48
C MET A 101 2.12 13.83 -5.71
N HIS A 102 2.69 13.70 -6.89
CA HIS A 102 1.96 13.42 -8.13
C HIS A 102 2.58 12.22 -8.87
N GLY A 103 1.80 11.60 -9.76
CA GLY A 103 2.20 10.40 -10.47
C GLY A 103 1.88 9.10 -9.72
N GLY A 104 2.58 8.03 -10.05
CA GLY A 104 2.37 6.70 -9.52
C GLY A 104 3.18 6.39 -8.28
N GLN A 105 2.74 5.40 -7.53
CA GLN A 105 3.41 4.89 -6.34
C GLN A 105 3.68 3.39 -6.49
N ALA A 106 4.76 2.90 -5.93
CA ALA A 106 5.09 1.49 -5.95
C ALA A 106 5.58 0.98 -4.60
N ILE A 107 5.27 -0.27 -4.31
CA ILE A 107 5.89 -1.05 -3.23
C ILE A 107 6.62 -2.23 -3.90
N PRO A 108 7.88 -2.08 -4.27
CA PRO A 108 8.64 -3.17 -4.86
C PRO A 108 8.85 -4.28 -3.83
N ALA A 109 8.81 -5.55 -4.28
CA ALA A 109 8.98 -6.70 -3.40
C ALA A 109 8.00 -6.75 -2.21
N PHE A 110 6.74 -6.40 -2.45
CA PHE A 110 5.67 -6.37 -1.44
C PHE A 110 5.55 -7.70 -0.67
N ASP A 111 5.60 -8.81 -1.37
CA ASP A 111 5.54 -10.16 -0.80
C ASP A 111 6.71 -10.43 0.17
N PHE A 112 7.91 -9.99 -0.17
CA PHE A 112 9.09 -10.12 0.69
C PHE A 112 8.92 -9.34 2.00
N TYR A 113 8.41 -8.11 1.94
CA TYR A 113 8.17 -7.30 3.13
C TYR A 113 7.00 -7.80 3.98
N MET A 114 6.03 -8.50 3.39
CA MET A 114 4.93 -9.13 4.11
C MET A 114 5.30 -10.48 4.75
N ALA A 115 6.31 -11.17 4.25
CA ALA A 115 6.69 -12.51 4.71
C ALA A 115 6.95 -12.63 6.24
N PRO A 116 7.62 -11.69 6.93
CA PRO A 116 7.79 -11.74 8.38
C PRO A 116 6.45 -11.74 9.15
N PHE A 117 5.46 -11.00 8.64
CA PHE A 117 4.14 -10.91 9.27
C PHE A 117 3.29 -12.16 9.01
N VAL A 118 3.45 -12.79 7.85
CA VAL A 118 2.87 -14.12 7.57
C VAL A 118 3.46 -15.16 8.53
N ARG A 119 4.79 -15.16 8.72
CA ARG A 119 5.46 -16.05 9.66
C ARG A 119 4.95 -15.86 11.08
N ARG A 120 4.83 -14.61 11.53
CA ARG A 120 4.30 -14.31 12.87
C ARG A 120 2.84 -14.75 13.03
N SER A 121 2.02 -14.58 11.99
CA SER A 121 0.65 -15.08 12.01
C SER A 121 0.58 -16.61 12.14
N PHE A 122 1.48 -17.33 11.47
CA PHE A 122 1.60 -18.79 11.63
C PHE A 122 1.99 -19.18 13.06
N GLN A 123 2.93 -18.48 13.68
CA GLN A 123 3.32 -18.71 15.07
C GLN A 123 2.15 -18.46 16.02
N GLU A 124 1.40 -17.37 15.84
CA GLU A 124 0.18 -17.08 16.62
C GLU A 124 -0.89 -18.18 16.49
N GLU A 125 -1.05 -18.78 15.31
CA GLU A 125 -2.02 -19.88 15.14
C GLU A 125 -1.52 -21.15 15.86
N LEU A 126 -0.23 -21.44 15.87
CA LEU A 126 0.34 -22.52 16.67
C LEU A 126 0.13 -22.31 18.17
N ASP A 127 0.32 -21.08 18.67
CA ASP A 127 0.08 -20.73 20.08
C ASP A 127 -1.37 -20.95 20.47
N LYS A 128 -2.33 -20.50 19.65
CA LYS A 128 -3.76 -20.72 19.89
C LYS A 128 -4.14 -22.22 19.95
N ILE A 129 -3.55 -23.01 19.06
CA ILE A 129 -3.77 -24.46 19.08
C ILE A 129 -3.17 -25.06 20.35
N GLY A 130 -1.99 -24.56 20.76
CA GLY A 130 -1.34 -24.97 22.01
C GLY A 130 -2.16 -24.65 23.24
N GLU A 131 -2.75 -23.46 23.33
CA GLU A 131 -3.64 -23.07 24.41
C GLU A 131 -4.85 -24.00 24.51
N ILE A 132 -5.43 -24.39 23.36
CA ILE A 132 -6.60 -25.30 23.32
C ILE A 132 -6.21 -26.71 23.76
N ASN A 133 -5.04 -27.20 23.32
CA ASN A 133 -4.60 -28.57 23.59
C ASN A 133 -3.87 -28.73 24.92
N GLY A 134 -3.47 -27.63 25.59
CA GLY A 134 -2.61 -27.64 26.77
C GLY A 134 -1.17 -28.05 26.45
N GLU A 135 -0.69 -27.76 25.24
CA GLU A 135 0.64 -28.12 24.75
C GLU A 135 1.43 -26.90 24.25
N ASP A 136 2.78 -26.97 24.30
CA ASP A 136 3.68 -25.98 23.72
C ASP A 136 4.16 -26.42 22.36
N TYR A 137 3.76 -25.69 21.30
CA TYR A 137 4.18 -25.92 19.92
C TYR A 137 5.28 -24.94 19.42
N SER A 138 5.95 -24.22 20.30
CA SER A 138 7.03 -23.29 19.92
C SER A 138 8.16 -23.94 19.12
N ARG A 139 8.40 -25.23 19.31
CA ARG A 139 9.34 -26.05 18.51
C ARG A 139 9.00 -26.06 17.02
N LEU A 140 7.75 -25.77 16.64
CA LEU A 140 7.26 -25.79 15.26
C LEU A 140 7.32 -24.43 14.56
N TYR A 141 7.71 -23.36 15.26
CA TYR A 141 7.71 -21.98 14.72
C TYR A 141 8.56 -21.78 13.46
N ASN A 142 9.61 -22.59 13.29
CA ASN A 142 10.53 -22.52 12.17
C ASN A 142 10.19 -23.52 11.05
N THR A 143 9.05 -24.17 11.11
CA THR A 143 8.60 -25.08 10.05
C THR A 143 8.53 -24.35 8.70
N ARG A 144 9.01 -25.05 7.67
CA ARG A 144 8.88 -24.53 6.29
C ARG A 144 7.45 -24.70 5.80
N ILE A 145 6.74 -23.58 5.71
CA ILE A 145 5.33 -23.55 5.30
C ILE A 145 5.14 -24.14 3.90
N ASP A 146 6.07 -23.87 2.99
CA ASP A 146 6.03 -24.35 1.60
C ASP A 146 5.94 -25.87 1.47
N ASP A 147 6.55 -26.60 2.42
CA ASP A 147 6.53 -28.06 2.43
C ASP A 147 5.14 -28.61 2.68
N TYR A 148 4.23 -27.82 3.23
CA TYR A 148 2.85 -28.20 3.62
C TYR A 148 1.77 -27.66 2.68
N ILE A 149 2.00 -26.52 2.00
CA ILE A 149 1.01 -25.90 1.10
C ILE A 149 0.61 -26.85 -0.05
N ARG A 150 1.51 -27.72 -0.48
CA ARG A 150 1.35 -28.65 -1.62
C ARG A 150 1.15 -30.11 -1.22
N ARG A 151 1.04 -30.40 0.07
CA ARG A 151 0.85 -31.78 0.55
C ARG A 151 -0.59 -32.24 0.38
N ASP A 152 -0.72 -33.50 -0.04
CA ASP A 152 -2.00 -34.21 0.03
C ASP A 152 -2.30 -34.55 1.51
N LEU A 153 -3.46 -34.12 2.00
CA LEU A 153 -3.77 -34.12 3.43
C LEU A 153 -4.29 -35.46 3.97
N VAL A 154 -4.21 -36.54 3.18
CA VAL A 154 -4.73 -37.86 3.57
C VAL A 154 -3.80 -38.52 4.59
N GLY A 155 -4.31 -38.72 5.80
CA GLY A 155 -3.63 -39.53 6.83
C GLY A 155 -2.64 -38.78 7.72
N ILE A 156 -2.62 -37.44 7.71
CA ILE A 156 -1.74 -36.63 8.56
C ILE A 156 -2.15 -36.73 10.04
N GLN A 157 -1.17 -37.00 10.92
CA GLN A 157 -1.36 -37.14 12.38
C GLN A 157 -0.30 -36.35 13.16
N GLY A 158 -0.50 -36.19 14.46
CA GLY A 158 0.47 -35.55 15.35
C GLY A 158 0.78 -34.11 14.95
N ASP A 159 2.07 -33.74 15.03
CA ASP A 159 2.56 -32.39 14.72
C ASP A 159 2.23 -31.94 13.29
N ASP A 160 2.26 -32.84 12.31
CA ASP A 160 1.89 -32.52 10.93
C ASP A 160 0.44 -32.03 10.80
N ARG A 161 -0.48 -32.58 11.58
CA ARG A 161 -1.88 -32.11 11.60
C ARG A 161 -2.00 -30.72 12.22
N VAL A 162 -1.26 -30.46 13.28
CA VAL A 162 -1.20 -29.14 13.94
C VAL A 162 -0.63 -28.10 12.99
N ILE A 163 0.50 -28.40 12.34
CA ILE A 163 1.14 -27.51 11.36
C ILE A 163 0.17 -27.21 10.22
N GLN A 164 -0.47 -28.23 9.65
CA GLN A 164 -1.38 -28.03 8.53
C GLN A 164 -2.58 -27.17 8.91
N HIS A 165 -3.12 -27.35 10.12
CA HIS A 165 -4.23 -26.51 10.59
C HIS A 165 -3.78 -25.06 10.76
N ALA A 166 -2.63 -24.82 11.38
CA ALA A 166 -2.05 -23.49 11.55
C ALA A 166 -1.79 -22.81 10.19
N ILE A 167 -1.31 -23.58 9.20
CA ILE A 167 -1.12 -23.08 7.83
C ILE A 167 -2.45 -22.68 7.19
N ASN A 168 -3.48 -23.52 7.28
CA ASN A 168 -4.78 -23.21 6.70
C ASN A 168 -5.39 -21.93 7.30
N MET A 169 -5.27 -21.75 8.62
CA MET A 169 -5.71 -20.52 9.29
C MET A 169 -4.88 -19.31 8.84
N THR A 170 -3.58 -19.47 8.74
CA THR A 170 -2.67 -18.40 8.26
C THR A 170 -3.00 -18.00 6.82
N VAL A 171 -3.20 -18.96 5.93
CA VAL A 171 -3.58 -18.70 4.53
C VAL A 171 -4.90 -17.93 4.48
N SER A 172 -5.89 -18.32 5.28
CA SER A 172 -7.17 -17.60 5.36
C SER A 172 -6.97 -16.13 5.79
N ARG A 173 -6.12 -15.89 6.80
CA ARG A 173 -5.79 -14.53 7.26
C ARG A 173 -5.08 -13.70 6.18
N VAL A 174 -4.14 -14.31 5.47
CA VAL A 174 -3.44 -13.66 4.36
C VAL A 174 -4.42 -13.29 3.25
N HIS A 175 -5.28 -14.20 2.84
CA HIS A 175 -6.32 -13.92 1.83
C HIS A 175 -7.21 -12.75 2.24
N GLN A 176 -7.73 -12.74 3.46
CA GLN A 176 -8.55 -11.65 3.97
C GLN A 176 -7.81 -10.32 4.02
N SER A 177 -6.52 -10.35 4.38
CA SER A 177 -5.68 -9.15 4.42
C SER A 177 -5.41 -8.59 3.03
N MET A 178 -5.17 -9.44 2.04
CA MET A 178 -4.96 -9.03 0.65
C MET A 178 -6.25 -8.54 0.00
N GLU A 179 -7.37 -9.20 0.27
CA GLU A 179 -8.68 -8.75 -0.17
C GLU A 179 -9.00 -7.35 0.39
N ALA A 180 -8.78 -7.13 1.69
CA ALA A 180 -8.94 -5.83 2.32
C ALA A 180 -8.00 -4.77 1.73
N PHE A 181 -6.73 -5.14 1.43
CA PHE A 181 -5.78 -4.26 0.76
C PHE A 181 -6.32 -3.78 -0.60
N ILE A 182 -6.75 -4.73 -1.44
CA ILE A 182 -7.27 -4.42 -2.77
C ILE A 182 -8.55 -3.58 -2.69
N HIS A 183 -9.45 -3.91 -1.76
CA HIS A 183 -10.67 -3.13 -1.57
C HIS A 183 -10.37 -1.69 -1.15
N ASN A 184 -9.48 -1.49 -0.19
CA ASN A 184 -9.09 -0.15 0.25
C ASN A 184 -8.46 0.64 -0.90
N MET A 185 -7.49 0.07 -1.62
CA MET A 185 -6.83 0.73 -2.74
C MET A 185 -7.78 1.10 -3.88
N ASN A 186 -8.87 0.35 -4.08
CA ASN A 186 -9.85 0.60 -5.13
C ASN A 186 -11.00 1.50 -4.71
N THR A 187 -11.29 1.60 -3.42
CA THR A 187 -12.50 2.30 -2.93
C THR A 187 -12.20 3.55 -2.14
N ILE A 188 -11.06 3.62 -1.47
CA ILE A 188 -10.68 4.83 -0.75
C ILE A 188 -10.08 5.83 -1.72
N HIS A 189 -10.68 7.01 -1.77
CA HIS A 189 -10.23 8.08 -2.62
C HIS A 189 -9.44 9.09 -1.79
N SER A 190 -8.24 9.39 -2.23
CA SER A 190 -7.42 10.49 -1.72
C SER A 190 -7.68 11.79 -2.50
N ARG A 191 -6.94 12.86 -2.21
CA ARG A 191 -7.09 14.17 -2.86
C ARG A 191 -8.52 14.69 -2.81
N GLY A 192 -9.08 14.79 -1.59
CA GLY A 192 -10.44 15.28 -1.40
C GLY A 192 -11.54 14.35 -1.93
N GLY A 193 -11.25 13.06 -2.08
CA GLY A 193 -12.21 12.06 -2.52
C GLY A 193 -12.33 11.91 -4.04
N ASN A 194 -11.36 12.40 -4.81
CA ASN A 194 -11.49 12.50 -6.27
C ASN A 194 -10.56 11.60 -7.07
N GLN A 195 -9.64 10.92 -6.41
CA GLN A 195 -8.68 10.08 -7.11
C GLN A 195 -8.30 8.84 -6.29
N VAL A 196 -8.35 7.66 -6.92
CA VAL A 196 -7.69 6.45 -6.40
C VAL A 196 -6.19 6.54 -6.61
N VAL A 197 -5.43 5.84 -5.79
CA VAL A 197 -3.97 5.80 -5.88
C VAL A 197 -3.56 4.98 -7.11
N PHE A 198 -2.76 5.58 -8.01
CA PHE A 198 -2.09 4.81 -9.06
C PHE A 198 -0.92 4.07 -8.45
N SER A 199 -1.04 2.76 -8.32
CA SER A 199 -0.08 1.96 -7.58
C SER A 199 0.30 0.66 -8.30
N SER A 200 1.50 0.18 -7.99
CA SER A 200 1.98 -1.16 -8.31
C SER A 200 2.63 -1.81 -7.10
N ILE A 201 2.49 -3.14 -7.00
CA ILE A 201 3.11 -3.98 -5.96
C ILE A 201 3.80 -5.19 -6.61
#